data_0a4f3bf9cc6241cb766d758163560c76
#
_entry.id   0a4f3bf9cc6241cb766d758163560c76
#
_cell.length_a   1.000
_cell.length_b   1.000
_cell.length_c   1.000
_cell.angle_alpha   90.00
_cell.angle_beta   90.00
_cell.angle_gamma   90.00
#
_symmetry.space_group_name_H-M   'P 1'
#
loop_
_entity.id
_entity.type
_entity.pdbx_description
1 polymer ?
#
loop_
_entity_poly.entity_id
_entity_poly.type
_entity_poly.pdbx_seq_one_letter_code
_entity_poly.pdbx_strand_id
1 'polypeptide(L)'
;MAKTLNSRIPEGPVAEKWTNYKAHQRLVNPKNKLKLDVIVVGTGLAGASAAASLGEMGFNVLNFCIQDSPRRAHSIAAQGGINAAKNYQNDGDSVYRLFYDTVKGGDYRAREANVYRLAEVSNNIIDQCVAQGVPFAREYGGVLANRS
;
A
#
# COMPACT_ATOMS: atom_id res chain seq x y z
N MET A 1 5.87 -34.66 -0.78
CA MET A 1 5.50 -33.70 -1.84
C MET A 1 6.09 -32.35 -1.48
N ALA A 2 6.98 -31.81 -2.31
CA ALA A 2 7.50 -30.46 -2.11
C ALA A 2 6.33 -29.47 -2.17
N LYS A 3 6.15 -28.67 -1.11
CA LYS A 3 5.18 -27.58 -1.13
C LYS A 3 5.64 -26.57 -2.19
N THR A 4 4.98 -26.54 -3.32
CA THR A 4 5.17 -25.45 -4.27
C THR A 4 4.76 -24.15 -3.57
N LEU A 5 5.72 -23.25 -3.38
CA LEU A 5 5.44 -21.91 -2.89
C LEU A 5 4.62 -21.20 -3.99
N ASN A 6 3.32 -21.35 -3.91
CA ASN A 6 2.39 -20.66 -4.79
C ASN A 6 1.78 -19.51 -3.99
N SER A 7 2.08 -18.28 -4.39
CA SER A 7 1.31 -17.14 -3.91
C SER A 7 -0.08 -17.28 -4.51
N ARG A 8 -0.96 -17.89 -3.75
CA ARG A 8 -2.34 -18.14 -4.15
C ARG A 8 -3.03 -16.83 -4.49
N ILE A 9 -3.09 -16.54 -5.78
CA ILE A 9 -3.91 -15.46 -6.26
C ILE A 9 -5.35 -15.98 -6.24
N PRO A 10 -6.29 -15.30 -5.57
CA PRO A 10 -7.68 -15.71 -5.56
C PRO A 10 -8.24 -15.82 -6.98
N GLU A 11 -9.17 -16.73 -7.20
CA GLU A 11 -9.88 -16.87 -8.46
C GLU A 11 -10.93 -15.76 -8.62
N GLY A 12 -11.38 -15.54 -9.85
CA GLY A 12 -12.44 -14.60 -10.18
C GLY A 12 -11.96 -13.37 -10.96
N PRO A 13 -12.85 -12.43 -11.25
CA PRO A 13 -12.53 -11.17 -11.92
C PRO A 13 -11.49 -10.36 -11.13
N VAL A 14 -10.62 -9.64 -11.84
CA VAL A 14 -9.50 -8.87 -11.23
C VAL A 14 -9.98 -7.95 -10.12
N ALA A 15 -11.10 -7.26 -10.32
CA ALA A 15 -11.66 -6.33 -9.35
C ALA A 15 -12.17 -6.99 -8.06
N GLU A 16 -12.54 -8.27 -8.11
CA GLU A 16 -13.16 -8.99 -6.99
C GLU A 16 -12.17 -9.89 -6.24
N LYS A 17 -11.02 -10.21 -6.82
CA LYS A 17 -10.07 -11.19 -6.28
C LYS A 17 -9.69 -10.90 -4.83
N TRP A 18 -9.34 -9.68 -4.50
CA TRP A 18 -8.95 -9.31 -3.15
C TRP A 18 -10.12 -9.28 -2.16
N THR A 19 -11.31 -8.89 -2.60
CA THR A 19 -12.52 -8.94 -1.78
C THR A 19 -12.85 -10.38 -1.41
N ASN A 20 -12.83 -11.29 -2.38
CA ASN A 20 -13.05 -12.71 -2.18
C ASN A 20 -11.98 -13.32 -1.25
N TYR A 21 -10.71 -12.97 -1.47
CA TYR A 21 -9.62 -13.42 -0.61
C TYR A 21 -9.81 -12.99 0.85
N LYS A 22 -10.13 -11.71 1.08
CA LYS A 22 -10.38 -11.18 2.44
C LYS A 22 -11.55 -11.85 3.13
N ALA A 23 -12.62 -12.14 2.40
CA ALA A 23 -13.82 -12.82 2.97
C ALA A 23 -13.51 -14.21 3.54
N HIS A 24 -12.48 -14.88 3.03
CA HIS A 24 -12.07 -16.22 3.46
C HIS A 24 -10.89 -16.21 4.46
N GLN A 25 -10.38 -15.04 4.85
CA GLN A 25 -9.27 -14.96 5.80
C GLN A 25 -9.72 -15.22 7.22
N ARG A 26 -8.94 -16.03 7.93
CA ARG A 26 -9.11 -16.20 9.37
C ARG A 26 -8.53 -14.97 10.09
N LEU A 27 -9.40 -14.26 10.78
CA LEU A 27 -9.00 -13.06 11.53
C LEU A 27 -8.31 -13.42 12.85
N VAL A 28 -7.34 -12.62 13.23
CA VAL A 28 -6.74 -12.68 14.56
C VAL A 28 -7.72 -12.10 15.58
N ASN A 29 -7.97 -12.81 16.67
CA ASN A 29 -8.80 -12.31 17.75
C ASN A 29 -8.10 -11.05 18.34
N PRO A 30 -8.80 -9.91 18.48
CA PRO A 30 -8.23 -8.69 19.03
C PRO A 30 -7.58 -8.85 20.42
N LYS A 31 -8.03 -9.78 21.23
CA LYS A 31 -7.42 -10.10 22.53
C LYS A 31 -6.02 -10.72 22.43
N ASN A 32 -5.69 -11.29 21.29
CA ASN A 32 -4.40 -11.96 21.07
C ASN A 32 -3.35 -11.03 20.41
N LYS A 33 -3.74 -9.84 19.95
CA LYS A 33 -2.81 -8.95 19.23
C LYS A 33 -1.58 -8.56 20.06
N LEU A 34 -1.75 -8.33 21.36
CA LEU A 34 -0.65 -7.99 22.28
C LEU A 34 0.31 -9.15 22.56
N LYS A 35 -0.08 -10.39 22.20
CA LYS A 35 0.75 -11.59 22.34
C LYS A 35 1.54 -11.90 21.07
N LEU A 36 1.36 -11.12 20.02
CA LEU A 36 1.98 -11.34 18.73
C LEU A 36 3.00 -10.23 18.47
N ASP A 37 4.23 -10.65 18.25
CA ASP A 37 5.27 -9.78 17.72
C ASP A 37 5.23 -9.85 16.20
N VAL A 38 5.17 -8.69 15.54
CA VAL A 38 5.18 -8.59 14.09
C VAL A 38 6.52 -8.05 13.65
N ILE A 39 7.24 -8.83 12.85
CA ILE A 39 8.51 -8.41 12.27
C ILE A 39 8.25 -7.84 10.88
N VAL A 40 8.62 -6.59 10.68
CA VAL A 40 8.61 -5.92 9.38
C VAL A 40 10.05 -5.74 8.92
N VAL A 41 10.38 -6.27 7.76
CA VAL A 41 11.71 -6.16 7.17
C VAL A 41 11.71 -5.13 6.06
N GLY A 42 12.45 -4.05 6.26
CA GLY A 42 12.54 -2.91 5.35
C GLY A 42 11.87 -1.66 5.92
N THR A 43 12.51 -0.51 5.69
CA THR A 43 12.08 0.80 6.20
C THR A 43 11.77 1.79 5.06
N GLY A 44 11.57 1.26 3.86
CA GLY A 44 11.02 2.04 2.75
C GLY A 44 9.54 2.36 2.97
N LEU A 45 8.89 2.98 2.00
CA LEU A 45 7.51 3.41 2.10
C LEU A 45 6.57 2.25 2.50
N ALA A 46 6.73 1.08 1.90
CA ALA A 46 5.90 -0.08 2.19
C ALA A 46 6.09 -0.60 3.63
N GLY A 47 7.34 -0.76 4.07
CA GLY A 47 7.64 -1.26 5.42
C GLY A 47 7.25 -0.26 6.50
N ALA A 48 7.53 1.02 6.31
CA ALA A 48 7.15 2.07 7.24
C ALA A 48 5.62 2.19 7.38
N SER A 49 4.89 2.15 6.27
CA SER A 49 3.41 2.17 6.29
C SER A 49 2.83 0.95 6.98
N ALA A 50 3.38 -0.24 6.72
CA ALA A 50 2.95 -1.46 7.40
C ALA A 50 3.22 -1.38 8.92
N ALA A 51 4.40 -0.93 9.31
CA ALA A 51 4.76 -0.79 10.73
C ALA A 51 3.87 0.23 11.43
N ALA A 52 3.62 1.40 10.82
CA ALA A 52 2.75 2.42 11.38
C ALA A 52 1.33 1.90 11.56
N SER A 53 0.74 1.31 10.54
CA SER A 53 -0.62 0.78 10.58
C SER A 53 -0.79 -0.36 11.60
N LEU A 54 0.18 -1.25 11.70
CA LEU A 54 0.17 -2.31 12.70
C LEU A 54 0.32 -1.76 14.12
N GLY A 55 1.16 -0.75 14.31
CA GLY A 55 1.32 -0.05 15.59
C GLY A 55 0.03 0.65 16.02
N GLU A 56 -0.66 1.35 15.12
CA GLU A 56 -1.98 1.95 15.38
C GLU A 56 -3.04 0.91 15.76
N MET A 57 -2.99 -0.28 15.18
CA MET A 57 -3.85 -1.40 15.55
C MET A 57 -3.47 -2.03 16.90
N GLY A 58 -2.37 -1.61 17.52
CA GLY A 58 -1.92 -2.07 18.84
C GLY A 58 -1.11 -3.37 18.81
N PHE A 59 -0.50 -3.73 17.69
CA PHE A 59 0.48 -4.81 17.64
C PHE A 59 1.85 -4.35 18.16
N ASN A 60 2.61 -5.28 18.71
CA ASN A 60 4.03 -5.07 18.96
C ASN A 60 4.80 -5.26 17.65
N VAL A 61 5.44 -4.19 17.15
CA VAL A 61 6.08 -4.18 15.84
C VAL A 61 7.58 -3.97 15.97
N LEU A 62 8.35 -4.87 15.40
CA LEU A 62 9.79 -4.77 15.25
C LEU A 62 10.10 -4.50 13.78
N ASN A 63 10.63 -3.31 13.46
CA ASN A 63 10.95 -2.94 12.09
C ASN A 63 12.47 -2.96 11.89
N PHE A 64 12.95 -3.82 11.00
CA PHE A 64 14.36 -4.02 10.72
C PHE A 64 14.78 -3.35 9.40
N CYS A 65 15.94 -2.73 9.42
CA CYS A 65 16.57 -2.11 8.28
C CYS A 65 17.99 -2.63 8.11
N ILE A 66 18.40 -2.92 6.88
CA ILE A 66 19.78 -3.30 6.57
C ILE A 66 20.73 -2.10 6.58
N GLN A 67 20.18 -0.90 6.38
CA GLN A 67 20.95 0.34 6.38
C GLN A 67 21.15 0.86 7.81
N ASP A 68 22.16 1.68 8.00
CA ASP A 68 22.46 2.34 9.27
C ASP A 68 21.42 3.42 9.66
N SER A 69 20.52 3.75 8.74
CA SER A 69 19.43 4.70 8.96
C SER A 69 18.21 4.33 8.13
N PRO A 70 16.99 4.42 8.69
CA PRO A 70 15.75 4.22 7.93
C PRO A 70 15.61 5.24 6.78
N ARG A 71 16.26 6.39 6.87
CA ARG A 71 16.27 7.44 5.84
C ARG A 71 17.06 7.09 4.59
N ARG A 72 17.80 6.00 4.57
CA ARG A 72 18.54 5.51 3.40
C ARG A 72 17.74 4.55 2.52
N ALA A 73 16.47 4.37 2.80
CA ALA A 73 15.59 3.60 1.93
C ALA A 73 15.44 4.27 0.56
N HIS A 74 15.35 3.46 -0.51
CA HIS A 74 15.21 3.97 -1.89
C HIS A 74 14.01 4.90 -2.08
N SER A 75 12.95 4.70 -1.32
CA SER A 75 11.75 5.56 -1.35
C SER A 75 12.05 7.04 -1.13
N ILE A 76 13.12 7.38 -0.40
CA ILE A 76 13.54 8.77 -0.17
C ILE A 76 14.07 9.41 -1.45
N ALA A 77 14.72 8.63 -2.31
CA ALA A 77 15.24 9.10 -3.61
C ALA A 77 14.12 9.38 -4.64
N ALA A 78 12.91 8.88 -4.39
CA ALA A 78 11.75 9.07 -5.26
C ALA A 78 11.06 10.44 -5.13
N GLN A 79 11.64 11.37 -4.41
CA GLN A 79 11.20 12.78 -4.31
C GLN A 79 9.80 13.02 -3.71
N GLY A 80 9.20 12.04 -3.08
CA GLY A 80 7.95 12.17 -2.31
C GLY A 80 6.66 12.20 -3.12
N GLY A 81 6.69 12.12 -4.44
CA GLY A 81 5.49 11.99 -5.26
C GLY A 81 4.88 10.59 -5.12
N ILE A 82 3.57 10.50 -4.92
CA ILE A 82 2.82 9.25 -4.82
C ILE A 82 1.68 9.28 -5.82
N ASN A 83 1.60 8.26 -6.67
CA ASN A 83 0.48 8.10 -7.59
C ASN A 83 -0.74 7.54 -6.85
N ALA A 84 -1.87 8.19 -7.01
CA ALA A 84 -3.16 7.76 -6.47
C ALA A 84 -4.29 8.12 -7.44
N ALA A 85 -5.34 7.32 -7.48
CA ALA A 85 -6.49 7.54 -8.35
C ALA A 85 -7.43 8.64 -7.82
N LYS A 86 -6.88 9.83 -7.53
CA LYS A 86 -7.62 10.99 -7.02
C LYS A 86 -7.94 11.95 -8.17
N ASN A 87 -9.09 11.88 -8.70
CA ASN A 87 -9.55 12.72 -9.82
C ASN A 87 -9.96 14.13 -9.35
N TYR A 88 -9.06 14.87 -8.71
CA TYR A 88 -9.37 16.19 -8.15
C TYR A 88 -9.69 17.25 -9.21
N GLN A 89 -9.06 17.17 -10.35
CA GLN A 89 -9.20 18.15 -11.43
C GLN A 89 -10.17 17.68 -12.52
N ASN A 90 -10.82 16.52 -12.31
CA ASN A 90 -11.71 15.90 -13.30
C ASN A 90 -11.02 15.67 -14.66
N ASP A 91 -9.75 15.29 -14.63
CA ASP A 91 -8.87 15.05 -15.78
C ASP A 91 -8.95 13.60 -16.31
N GLY A 92 -9.94 12.85 -15.87
CA GLY A 92 -10.16 11.46 -16.27
C GLY A 92 -9.34 10.44 -15.49
N ASP A 93 -8.74 10.83 -14.37
CA ASP A 93 -8.04 9.88 -13.51
C ASP A 93 -9.01 8.86 -12.91
N SER A 94 -8.56 7.62 -12.80
CA SER A 94 -9.40 6.52 -12.33
C SER A 94 -8.56 5.35 -11.82
N VAL A 95 -9.20 4.48 -11.04
CA VAL A 95 -8.59 3.22 -10.60
C VAL A 95 -8.08 2.40 -11.78
N TYR A 96 -8.87 2.33 -12.85
CA TYR A 96 -8.48 1.57 -14.04
C TYR A 96 -7.29 2.19 -14.77
N ARG A 97 -7.24 3.53 -14.89
CA ARG A 97 -6.10 4.22 -15.51
C ARG A 97 -4.81 3.97 -14.73
N LEU A 98 -4.84 4.17 -13.40
CA LEU A 98 -3.68 3.90 -12.55
C LEU A 98 -3.24 2.43 -12.61
N PHE A 99 -4.20 1.50 -12.63
CA PHE A 99 -3.93 0.08 -12.81
C PHE A 99 -3.23 -0.21 -14.14
N TYR A 100 -3.82 0.28 -15.25
CA TYR A 100 -3.29 0.05 -16.58
C TYR A 100 -1.87 0.63 -16.74
N ASP A 101 -1.67 1.87 -16.33
CA ASP A 101 -0.38 2.55 -16.45
C ASP A 101 0.70 1.86 -15.60
N THR A 102 0.35 1.38 -14.42
CA THR A 102 1.27 0.64 -13.55
C THR A 102 1.65 -0.72 -14.16
N VAL A 103 0.69 -1.46 -14.70
CA VAL A 103 0.97 -2.75 -15.35
C VAL A 103 1.82 -2.56 -16.60
N LYS A 104 1.47 -1.57 -17.43
CA LYS A 104 2.22 -1.22 -18.65
C LYS A 104 3.63 -0.73 -18.33
N GLY A 105 3.79 0.17 -17.37
CA GLY A 105 5.09 0.67 -16.94
C GLY A 105 6.00 -0.40 -16.33
N GLY A 106 5.42 -1.48 -15.81
CA GLY A 106 6.13 -2.66 -15.32
C GLY A 106 6.36 -3.75 -16.38
N ASP A 107 6.29 -3.42 -17.66
CA ASP A 107 6.45 -4.37 -18.78
C ASP A 107 5.53 -5.60 -18.69
N TYR A 108 4.32 -5.43 -18.17
CA TYR A 108 3.33 -6.50 -17.99
C TYR A 108 3.80 -7.68 -17.15
N ARG A 109 4.78 -7.46 -16.25
CA ARG A 109 5.33 -8.49 -15.36
C ARG A 109 4.68 -8.52 -13.99
N ALA A 110 3.90 -7.50 -13.67
CA ALA A 110 3.24 -7.38 -12.39
C ALA A 110 2.08 -8.38 -12.25
N ARG A 111 1.75 -8.74 -11.01
CA ARG A 111 0.52 -9.47 -10.71
C ARG A 111 -0.65 -8.52 -10.75
N GLU A 112 -1.46 -8.61 -11.77
CA GLU A 112 -2.56 -7.68 -12.04
C GLU A 112 -3.50 -7.51 -10.84
N ALA A 113 -3.87 -8.60 -10.16
CA ALA A 113 -4.74 -8.53 -8.99
C ALA A 113 -4.16 -7.65 -7.86
N ASN A 114 -2.83 -7.69 -7.64
CA ASN A 114 -2.18 -6.88 -6.64
C ASN A 114 -2.13 -5.41 -7.06
N VAL A 115 -1.85 -5.14 -8.34
CA VAL A 115 -1.80 -3.78 -8.88
C VAL A 115 -3.19 -3.17 -8.88
N TYR A 116 -4.22 -3.94 -9.27
CA TYR A 116 -5.59 -3.46 -9.23
C TYR A 116 -6.01 -3.09 -7.80
N ARG A 117 -5.70 -3.95 -6.82
CA ARG A 117 -5.98 -3.65 -5.41
C ARG A 117 -5.25 -2.41 -4.93
N LEU A 118 -3.98 -2.23 -5.32
CA LEU A 118 -3.22 -1.03 -5.00
C LEU A 118 -3.90 0.23 -5.54
N ALA A 119 -4.31 0.21 -6.81
CA ALA A 119 -5.01 1.32 -7.43
C ALA A 119 -6.35 1.61 -6.74
N GLU A 120 -7.11 0.57 -6.42
CA GLU A 120 -8.42 0.67 -5.74
C GLU A 120 -8.31 1.34 -4.36
N VAL A 121 -7.27 1.00 -3.57
CA VAL A 121 -7.10 1.55 -2.22
C VAL A 121 -6.24 2.80 -2.17
N SER A 122 -5.69 3.26 -3.28
CA SER A 122 -4.71 4.35 -3.34
C SER A 122 -5.21 5.64 -2.67
N ASN A 123 -6.47 5.98 -2.86
CA ASN A 123 -7.08 7.15 -2.25
C ASN A 123 -7.13 7.04 -0.72
N ASN A 124 -7.56 5.89 -0.21
CA ASN A 124 -7.62 5.64 1.23
C ASN A 124 -6.24 5.65 1.86
N ILE A 125 -5.21 5.16 1.15
CA ILE A 125 -3.82 5.18 1.61
C ILE A 125 -3.33 6.62 1.76
N ILE A 126 -3.60 7.49 0.79
CA ILE A 126 -3.21 8.90 0.88
C ILE A 126 -3.92 9.58 2.06
N ASP A 127 -5.21 9.34 2.24
CA ASP A 127 -5.98 9.92 3.34
C ASP A 127 -5.46 9.41 4.70
N GLN A 128 -5.08 8.14 4.80
CA GLN A 128 -4.44 7.57 5.98
C GLN A 128 -3.07 8.22 6.25
N CYS A 129 -2.24 8.40 5.24
CA CYS A 129 -0.96 9.08 5.38
C CYS A 129 -1.14 10.52 5.90
N VAL A 130 -2.13 11.24 5.40
CA VAL A 130 -2.48 12.59 5.90
C VAL A 130 -2.88 12.53 7.38
N ALA A 131 -3.73 11.59 7.76
CA ALA A 131 -4.16 11.39 9.14
C ALA A 131 -3.00 11.03 10.08
N GLN A 132 -2.01 10.30 9.58
CA GLN A 132 -0.77 9.95 10.29
C GLN A 132 0.24 11.11 10.37
N GLY A 133 -0.06 12.26 9.78
CA GLY A 133 0.76 13.46 9.87
C GLY A 133 1.82 13.62 8.77
N VAL A 134 1.71 12.89 7.65
CA VAL A 134 2.61 13.10 6.50
C VAL A 134 2.33 14.49 5.89
N PRO A 135 3.34 15.38 5.83
CA PRO A 135 3.14 16.77 5.43
C PRO A 135 3.13 16.93 3.90
N PHE A 136 2.10 16.45 3.24
CA PHE A 136 1.93 16.68 1.81
C PHE A 136 1.70 18.17 1.52
N ALA A 137 2.25 18.64 0.39
CA ALA A 137 1.96 19.97 -0.12
C ALA A 137 0.46 20.13 -0.42
N ARG A 138 -0.04 21.36 -0.26
CA ARG A 138 -1.43 21.69 -0.53
C ARG A 138 -1.53 22.85 -1.52
N GLU A 139 -2.56 22.79 -2.36
CA GLU A 139 -2.97 23.89 -3.21
C GLU A 139 -3.63 25.02 -2.38
N TYR A 140 -3.79 26.18 -2.99
CA TYR A 140 -4.35 27.36 -2.35
C TYR A 140 -5.76 27.12 -1.75
N GLY A 141 -6.55 26.23 -2.35
CA GLY A 141 -7.87 25.83 -1.85
C GLY A 141 -7.86 24.76 -0.74
N GLY A 142 -6.68 24.35 -0.25
CA GLY A 142 -6.54 23.38 0.83
C GLY A 142 -6.56 21.90 0.41
N VAL A 143 -6.83 21.60 -0.85
CA VAL A 143 -6.69 20.24 -1.39
C VAL A 143 -5.22 19.85 -1.52
N LEU A 144 -4.92 18.55 -1.54
CA LEU A 144 -3.56 18.09 -1.75
C LEU A 144 -3.05 18.52 -3.13
N ALA A 145 -1.80 18.97 -3.18
CA ALA A 145 -1.17 19.35 -4.44
C ALA A 145 -1.10 18.13 -5.36
N ASN A 146 -1.58 18.31 -6.58
CA ASN A 146 -1.59 17.28 -7.62
C ASN A 146 -0.76 17.74 -8.81
N ARG A 147 -0.05 16.80 -9.43
CA ARG A 147 0.58 16.97 -10.74
C ARG A 147 -0.13 16.06 -11.72
N SER A 148 -0.76 16.64 -12.70
CA SER A 148 -1.31 15.95 -13.86
C SER A 148 -0.20 15.47 -14.79
#